data_a9c43f64fc740f4930feeb7bf2a0e0b6
#
_entry.id   a9c43f64fc740f4930feeb7bf2a0e0b6
#
_cell.length_a   1.000
_cell.length_b   1.000
_cell.length_c   1.000
_cell.angle_alpha   90.00
_cell.angle_beta   90.00
_cell.angle_gamma   90.00
#
_symmetry.space_group_name_H-M   'P 1'
#
loop_
_entity.id
_entity.type
_entity.pdbx_description
1 polymer ?
#
loop_
_entity_poly.entity_id
_entity_poly.type
_entity_poly.pdbx_seq_one_letter_code
_entity_poly.pdbx_strand_id
1 'polypeptide(L)'
;MQFICDAPGHKTWFRIDTEGEAALESAAMDHAVEKYFRQAWEAATGSYKPASGSFIERDIGLKSHIQRSMPIFLTLRNTEGGALATAMLPPGGQHDARFRIIIVGPENRDPYPDHEDAIRKLGEYFGLTLSRDRCYPYAGTRPSWK
;
A
#
# COMPACT_ATOMS: atom_id res chain seq x y z
N MET A 1 2.42 -12.06 -4.53
CA MET A 1 1.61 -10.82 -4.53
C MET A 1 0.20 -11.14 -5.03
N GLN A 2 -0.77 -10.47 -4.48
CA GLN A 2 -2.18 -10.68 -4.84
C GLN A 2 -2.61 -9.66 -5.90
N PHE A 3 -3.23 -10.15 -6.99
CA PHE A 3 -3.87 -9.27 -7.98
C PHE A 3 -4.98 -8.45 -7.35
N ILE A 4 -5.01 -7.16 -7.62
CA ILE A 4 -6.05 -6.24 -7.15
C ILE A 4 -6.93 -5.78 -8.31
N CYS A 5 -6.39 -5.04 -9.25
CA CYS A 5 -7.15 -4.56 -10.40
C CYS A 5 -6.24 -4.17 -11.56
N ASP A 6 -6.77 -4.23 -12.77
CA ASP A 6 -6.12 -3.65 -13.93
C ASP A 6 -6.24 -2.13 -13.93
N ALA A 7 -5.29 -1.48 -14.57
CA ALA A 7 -5.25 -0.04 -14.70
C ALA A 7 -4.98 0.36 -16.15
N PRO A 8 -5.35 1.59 -16.55
CA PRO A 8 -5.08 2.08 -17.90
C PRO A 8 -3.58 2.05 -18.25
N GLY A 9 -3.26 1.83 -19.52
CA GLY A 9 -1.88 1.80 -20.02
C GLY A 9 -1.20 0.45 -19.84
N HIS A 10 -1.96 -0.65 -19.80
CA HIS A 10 -1.46 -2.01 -19.62
C HIS A 10 -0.69 -2.18 -18.30
N LYS A 11 -1.20 -1.58 -17.25
CA LYS A 11 -0.64 -1.64 -15.90
C LYS A 11 -1.58 -2.43 -14.99
N THR A 12 -1.03 -2.96 -13.89
CA THR A 12 -1.80 -3.76 -12.94
C THR A 12 -1.35 -3.43 -11.52
N TRP A 13 -2.31 -3.30 -10.61
CA TRP A 13 -2.06 -3.16 -9.19
C TRP A 13 -2.05 -4.53 -8.52
N PHE A 14 -0.99 -4.77 -7.71
CA PHE A 14 -0.85 -5.96 -6.87
C PHE A 14 -0.69 -5.56 -5.41
N ARG A 15 -1.16 -6.42 -4.51
CA ARG A 15 -0.93 -6.27 -3.08
C ARG A 15 0.37 -6.96 -2.70
N ILE A 16 1.17 -6.27 -1.91
CA ILE A 16 2.38 -6.81 -1.29
C ILE A 16 1.95 -7.49 0.01
N ASP A 17 2.13 -8.81 0.10
CA ASP A 17 1.62 -9.61 1.22
C ASP A 17 2.70 -10.04 2.22
N THR A 18 3.97 -10.00 1.83
CA THR A 18 5.08 -10.50 2.65
C THR A 18 6.22 -9.49 2.75
N GLU A 19 7.02 -9.60 3.80
CA GLU A 19 8.23 -8.80 3.96
C GLU A 19 9.23 -9.03 2.82
N GLY A 20 9.32 -10.27 2.32
CA GLY A 20 10.18 -10.59 1.17
C GLY A 20 9.76 -9.86 -0.09
N GLU A 21 8.45 -9.78 -0.35
CA GLU A 21 7.92 -9.01 -1.48
C GLU A 21 8.19 -7.51 -1.29
N ALA A 22 8.04 -7.00 -0.07
CA ALA A 22 8.35 -5.60 0.25
C ALA A 22 9.85 -5.30 0.07
N ALA A 23 10.72 -6.25 0.39
CA ALA A 23 12.17 -6.10 0.17
C ALA A 23 12.50 -6.00 -1.32
N LEU A 24 11.87 -6.81 -2.16
CA LEU A 24 12.04 -6.75 -3.61
C LEU A 24 11.54 -5.41 -4.17
N GLU A 25 10.42 -4.91 -3.65
CA GLU A 25 9.89 -3.61 -4.04
C GLU A 25 10.85 -2.47 -3.65
N SER A 26 11.37 -2.48 -2.42
CA SER A 26 12.36 -1.50 -1.97
C SER A 26 13.60 -1.48 -2.85
N ALA A 27 14.10 -2.65 -3.23
CA ALA A 27 15.27 -2.75 -4.09
C ALA A 27 14.98 -2.22 -5.51
N ALA A 28 13.81 -2.55 -6.07
CA ALA A 28 13.42 -2.12 -7.41
C ALA A 28 13.12 -0.63 -7.48
N MET A 29 12.55 -0.06 -6.44
CA MET A 29 12.07 1.32 -6.40
C MET A 29 13.03 2.28 -5.70
N ASP A 30 14.06 1.77 -5.04
CA ASP A 30 15.00 2.57 -4.23
C ASP A 30 14.27 3.47 -3.22
N HIS A 31 13.44 2.83 -2.38
CA HIS A 31 12.73 3.49 -1.29
C HIS A 31 12.53 2.56 -0.10
N ALA A 32 11.90 3.03 0.95
CA ALA A 32 11.90 2.40 2.27
C ALA A 32 10.65 1.56 2.57
N VAL A 33 9.92 1.06 1.56
CA VAL A 33 8.67 0.31 1.79
C VAL A 33 8.90 -0.95 2.65
N GLU A 34 10.04 -1.62 2.50
CA GLU A 34 10.37 -2.78 3.33
C GLU A 34 10.36 -2.44 4.82
N LYS A 35 10.97 -1.32 5.19
CA LYS A 35 11.02 -0.84 6.57
C LYS A 35 9.62 -0.57 7.11
N TYR A 36 8.78 0.12 6.35
CA TYR A 36 7.43 0.44 6.77
C TYR A 36 6.54 -0.80 6.85
N PHE A 37 6.70 -1.74 5.92
CA PHE A 37 6.00 -3.02 5.97
C PHE A 37 6.35 -3.79 7.24
N ARG A 38 7.65 -3.91 7.55
CA ARG A 38 8.14 -4.58 8.77
C ARG A 38 7.57 -3.94 10.02
N GLN A 39 7.63 -2.62 10.12
CA GLN A 39 7.10 -1.89 11.28
C GLN A 39 5.59 -2.12 11.44
N ALA A 40 4.84 -2.08 10.34
CA ALA A 40 3.40 -2.30 10.36
C ALA A 40 3.07 -3.75 10.76
N TRP A 41 3.80 -4.71 10.24
CA TRP A 41 3.65 -6.13 10.58
C TRP A 41 3.94 -6.38 12.06
N GLU A 42 5.04 -5.85 12.57
CA GLU A 42 5.41 -5.99 14.00
C GLU A 42 4.36 -5.33 14.90
N ALA A 43 3.87 -4.15 14.54
CA ALA A 43 2.83 -3.47 15.30
C ALA A 43 1.52 -4.26 15.29
N ALA A 44 1.11 -4.78 14.15
CA ALA A 44 -0.12 -5.57 14.02
C ALA A 44 -0.03 -6.89 14.79
N THR A 45 1.08 -7.62 14.65
CA THR A 45 1.27 -8.90 15.37
C THR A 45 1.47 -8.69 16.86
N GLY A 46 2.19 -7.64 17.26
CA GLY A 46 2.44 -7.33 18.67
C GLY A 46 1.22 -6.85 19.43
N SER A 47 0.25 -6.25 18.75
CA SER A 47 -0.99 -5.79 19.36
C SER A 47 -2.07 -6.88 19.49
N TYR A 48 -1.85 -8.04 18.89
CA TYR A 48 -2.82 -9.14 18.94
C TYR A 48 -2.83 -9.81 20.30
N LYS A 49 -4.03 -9.89 20.90
CA LYS A 49 -4.25 -10.61 22.17
C LYS A 49 -5.21 -11.76 21.88
N PRO A 50 -4.69 -12.99 21.74
CA PRO A 50 -5.54 -14.12 21.45
C PRO A 50 -6.46 -14.43 22.63
N ALA A 51 -7.74 -14.65 22.35
CA ALA A 51 -8.66 -15.24 23.30
C ALA A 51 -8.29 -16.73 23.52
N SER A 52 -8.79 -17.32 24.61
CA SER A 52 -8.64 -18.76 24.82
C SER A 52 -9.30 -19.52 23.66
N GLY A 53 -8.62 -20.49 23.09
CA GLY A 53 -9.11 -21.26 21.95
C GLY A 53 -8.07 -22.25 21.46
N SER A 54 -8.43 -23.02 20.43
CA SER A 54 -7.52 -23.95 19.80
C SER A 54 -6.43 -23.21 19.03
N PHE A 55 -5.36 -23.90 18.68
CA PHE A 55 -4.30 -23.34 17.86
C PHE A 55 -4.84 -22.81 16.52
N ILE A 56 -5.78 -23.52 15.91
CA ILE A 56 -6.39 -23.11 14.63
C ILE A 56 -7.20 -21.81 14.82
N GLU A 57 -7.99 -21.71 15.87
CA GLU A 57 -8.79 -20.50 16.18
C GLU A 57 -7.88 -19.29 16.42
N ARG A 58 -6.75 -19.48 17.11
CA ARG A 58 -5.77 -18.41 17.35
C ARG A 58 -5.11 -17.94 16.05
N ASP A 59 -4.79 -18.87 15.15
CA ASP A 59 -4.19 -18.55 13.85
C ASP A 59 -5.18 -17.75 12.97
N ILE A 60 -6.44 -18.17 12.91
CA ILE A 60 -7.47 -17.45 12.17
C ILE A 60 -7.70 -16.05 12.78
N GLY A 61 -7.73 -15.96 14.10
CA GLY A 61 -7.88 -14.69 14.79
C GLY A 61 -6.72 -13.73 14.52
N LEU A 62 -5.49 -14.23 14.49
CA LEU A 62 -4.31 -13.44 14.18
C LEU A 62 -4.38 -12.89 12.74
N LYS A 63 -4.72 -13.72 11.77
CA LYS A 63 -4.85 -13.30 10.37
C LYS A 63 -5.92 -12.22 10.21
N SER A 64 -7.07 -12.39 10.85
CA SER A 64 -8.14 -11.38 10.85
C SER A 64 -7.70 -10.07 11.49
N HIS A 65 -6.97 -10.15 12.60
CA HIS A 65 -6.44 -8.96 13.28
C HIS A 65 -5.46 -8.19 12.39
N ILE A 66 -4.55 -8.90 11.72
CA ILE A 66 -3.60 -8.29 10.79
C ILE A 66 -4.34 -7.56 9.68
N GLN A 67 -5.36 -8.18 9.08
CA GLN A 67 -6.15 -7.56 8.03
C GLN A 67 -6.84 -6.26 8.48
N ARG A 68 -7.29 -6.21 9.74
CA ARG A 68 -7.96 -5.02 10.29
C ARG A 68 -6.98 -3.94 10.76
N SER A 69 -5.77 -4.30 11.10
CA SER A 69 -4.82 -3.42 11.80
C SER A 69 -3.69 -2.93 10.92
N MET A 70 -3.34 -3.66 9.88
CA MET A 70 -2.19 -3.38 9.03
C MET A 70 -2.60 -2.58 7.80
N PRO A 71 -1.88 -1.50 7.46
CA PRO A 71 -2.08 -0.81 6.18
C PRO A 71 -1.94 -1.77 5.00
N ILE A 72 -2.56 -1.41 3.88
CA ILE A 72 -2.47 -2.18 2.63
C ILE A 72 -1.31 -1.60 1.82
N PHE A 73 -0.35 -2.44 1.48
CA PHE A 73 0.80 -2.10 0.64
C PHE A 73 0.56 -2.62 -0.77
N LEU A 74 0.75 -1.76 -1.77
CA LEU A 74 0.41 -2.06 -3.16
C LEU A 74 1.53 -1.63 -4.09
N THR A 75 1.64 -2.30 -5.22
CA THR A 75 2.61 -1.97 -6.26
C THR A 75 1.93 -1.93 -7.63
N LEU A 76 2.23 -0.90 -8.40
CA LEU A 76 1.81 -0.78 -9.79
C LEU A 76 2.90 -1.36 -10.68
N ARG A 77 2.52 -2.29 -11.55
CA ARG A 77 3.44 -3.00 -12.43
C ARG A 77 3.06 -2.84 -13.89
N ASN A 78 4.08 -2.79 -14.77
CA ASN A 78 3.88 -2.88 -16.22
C ASN A 78 3.76 -4.35 -16.66
N THR A 79 3.62 -4.59 -17.97
CA THR A 79 3.45 -5.94 -18.52
C THR A 79 4.68 -6.83 -18.34
N GLU A 80 5.86 -6.25 -18.20
CA GLU A 80 7.10 -6.98 -17.96
C GLU A 80 7.39 -7.19 -16.46
N GLY A 81 6.46 -6.80 -15.60
CA GLY A 81 6.64 -6.93 -14.16
C GLY A 81 7.48 -5.82 -13.51
N GLY A 82 7.81 -4.77 -14.26
CA GLY A 82 8.56 -3.63 -13.73
C GLY A 82 7.72 -2.80 -12.76
N ALA A 83 8.31 -2.40 -11.63
CA ALA A 83 7.65 -1.59 -10.62
C ALA A 83 7.59 -0.12 -11.05
N LEU A 84 6.41 0.48 -10.99
CA LEU A 84 6.16 1.85 -11.46
C LEU A 84 5.80 2.81 -10.32
N ALA A 85 5.05 2.33 -9.34
CA ALA A 85 4.63 3.11 -8.18
C ALA A 85 4.32 2.18 -7.00
N THR A 86 4.45 2.71 -5.79
CA THR A 86 4.13 1.99 -4.57
C THR A 86 3.13 2.81 -3.77
N ALA A 87 2.10 2.15 -3.24
CA ALA A 87 1.06 2.80 -2.45
C ALA A 87 0.94 2.14 -1.08
N MET A 88 0.61 2.95 -0.07
CA MET A 88 0.19 2.48 1.25
C MET A 88 -1.16 3.11 1.55
N LEU A 89 -2.18 2.27 1.74
CA LEU A 89 -3.53 2.68 2.07
C LEU A 89 -3.85 2.31 3.52
N PRO A 90 -4.83 3.00 4.15
CA PRO A 90 -5.28 2.63 5.49
C PRO A 90 -5.78 1.18 5.56
N PRO A 91 -5.79 0.56 6.75
CA PRO A 91 -6.29 -0.80 6.92
C PRO A 91 -7.71 -0.97 6.35
N GLY A 92 -7.93 -2.10 5.68
CA GLY A 92 -9.21 -2.39 5.03
C GLY A 92 -9.50 -1.57 3.78
N GLY A 93 -8.60 -0.69 3.35
CA GLY A 93 -8.83 0.20 2.23
C GLY A 93 -9.91 1.25 2.49
N GLN A 94 -10.14 1.61 3.75
CA GLN A 94 -11.12 2.61 4.16
C GLN A 94 -10.43 3.86 4.70
N HIS A 95 -11.05 5.02 4.49
CA HIS A 95 -10.51 6.25 5.03
C HIS A 95 -10.38 6.16 6.55
N ASP A 96 -9.18 6.47 7.06
CA ASP A 96 -8.88 6.49 8.49
C ASP A 96 -7.89 7.62 8.76
N ALA A 97 -8.32 8.62 9.52
CA ALA A 97 -7.51 9.80 9.82
C ALA A 97 -6.22 9.49 10.58
N ARG A 98 -6.10 8.32 11.19
CA ARG A 98 -4.89 7.88 11.89
C ARG A 98 -3.79 7.40 10.94
N PHE A 99 -4.14 7.15 9.68
CA PHE A 99 -3.21 6.63 8.68
C PHE A 99 -3.11 7.58 7.50
N ARG A 100 -1.88 7.81 7.05
CA ARG A 100 -1.64 8.56 5.82
C ARG A 100 -1.78 7.64 4.62
N ILE A 101 -2.30 8.18 3.53
CA ILE A 101 -2.21 7.54 2.23
C ILE A 101 -0.91 8.00 1.59
N ILE A 102 -0.05 7.05 1.25
CA ILE A 102 1.26 7.33 0.66
C ILE A 102 1.30 6.72 -0.73
N ILE A 103 1.64 7.52 -1.75
CA ILE A 103 1.83 7.02 -3.11
C ILE A 103 3.10 7.67 -3.67
N VAL A 104 4.09 6.85 -4.02
CA VAL A 104 5.39 7.31 -4.50
C VAL A 104 5.87 6.49 -5.68
N GLY A 105 6.64 7.12 -6.56
CA GLY A 105 7.37 6.46 -7.63
C GLY A 105 8.77 6.02 -7.20
N PRO A 106 9.61 5.59 -8.15
CA PRO A 106 11.00 5.24 -7.86
C PRO A 106 11.75 6.41 -7.23
N GLU A 107 12.59 6.12 -6.25
CA GLU A 107 13.37 7.13 -5.51
C GLU A 107 12.47 8.18 -4.83
N ASN A 108 11.25 7.78 -4.44
CA ASN A 108 10.22 8.65 -3.86
C ASN A 108 9.80 9.81 -4.79
N ARG A 109 9.98 9.65 -6.10
CA ARG A 109 9.54 10.68 -7.06
C ARG A 109 8.02 10.69 -7.19
N ASP A 110 7.50 11.80 -7.71
CA ASP A 110 6.06 12.00 -7.92
C ASP A 110 5.56 11.07 -9.04
N PRO A 111 4.65 10.12 -8.74
CA PRO A 111 4.13 9.19 -9.74
C PRO A 111 2.95 9.75 -10.53
N TYR A 112 2.35 10.86 -10.11
CA TYR A 112 1.10 11.35 -10.70
C TYR A 112 1.25 11.82 -12.15
N PRO A 113 2.32 12.49 -12.58
CA PRO A 113 2.44 12.90 -13.98
C PRO A 113 2.33 11.74 -14.96
N ASP A 114 2.89 10.57 -14.61
CA ASP A 114 2.93 9.42 -15.51
C ASP A 114 1.83 8.39 -15.23
N HIS A 115 1.25 8.36 -14.03
CA HIS A 115 0.38 7.28 -13.56
C HIS A 115 -0.92 7.75 -12.92
N GLU A 116 -1.34 8.99 -13.15
CA GLU A 116 -2.55 9.54 -12.53
C GLU A 116 -3.78 8.67 -12.79
N ASP A 117 -3.97 8.18 -14.01
CA ASP A 117 -5.12 7.34 -14.35
C ASP A 117 -5.09 6.01 -13.61
N ALA A 118 -3.92 5.41 -13.46
CA ALA A 118 -3.76 4.16 -12.72
C ALA A 118 -4.02 4.37 -11.22
N ILE A 119 -3.60 5.49 -10.66
CA ILE A 119 -3.86 5.85 -9.26
C ILE A 119 -5.34 6.10 -9.04
N ARG A 120 -6.00 6.79 -9.95
CA ARG A 120 -7.45 7.00 -9.90
C ARG A 120 -8.20 5.67 -9.92
N LYS A 121 -7.77 4.74 -10.76
CA LYS A 121 -8.37 3.40 -10.83
C LYS A 121 -8.24 2.64 -9.51
N LEU A 122 -7.11 2.73 -8.85
CA LEU A 122 -6.93 2.16 -7.51
C LEU A 122 -7.91 2.77 -6.51
N GLY A 123 -8.07 4.09 -6.54
CA GLY A 123 -9.05 4.79 -5.72
C GLY A 123 -10.48 4.31 -5.96
N GLU A 124 -10.86 4.13 -7.22
CA GLU A 124 -12.19 3.60 -7.58
C GLU A 124 -12.40 2.19 -7.00
N TYR A 125 -11.38 1.34 -7.09
CA TYR A 125 -11.46 -0.03 -6.55
C TYR A 125 -11.75 -0.04 -5.05
N PHE A 126 -11.08 0.81 -4.27
CA PHE A 126 -11.24 0.86 -2.82
C PHE A 126 -12.31 1.85 -2.34
N GLY A 127 -12.88 2.66 -3.23
CA GLY A 127 -13.79 3.72 -2.81
C GLY A 127 -13.10 4.88 -2.11
N LEU A 128 -11.84 5.15 -2.46
CA LEU A 128 -11.03 6.23 -1.89
C LEU A 128 -10.74 7.31 -2.93
N THR A 129 -10.60 8.54 -2.45
CA THR A 129 -10.10 9.63 -3.28
C THR A 129 -8.58 9.70 -3.14
N LEU A 130 -7.87 9.33 -4.20
CA LEU A 130 -6.41 9.27 -4.22
C LEU A 130 -5.80 10.40 -5.06
N SER A 131 -6.42 11.58 -5.06
CA SER A 131 -5.86 12.75 -5.73
C SER A 131 -4.57 13.19 -5.04
N ARG A 132 -3.67 13.81 -5.80
CA ARG A 132 -2.33 14.19 -5.34
C ARG A 132 -2.35 15.04 -4.06
N ASP A 133 -3.30 15.95 -3.95
CA ASP A 133 -3.43 16.86 -2.80
C ASP A 133 -3.92 16.16 -1.52
N ARG A 134 -4.38 14.92 -1.61
CA ARG A 134 -4.84 14.12 -0.47
C ARG A 134 -3.86 13.02 -0.06
N CYS A 135 -2.75 12.89 -0.76
CA CYS A 135 -1.80 11.81 -0.54
C CYS A 135 -0.43 12.35 -0.12
N TYR A 136 0.20 11.66 0.83
CA TYR A 136 1.57 11.97 1.25
C TYR A 136 2.55 11.49 0.18
N PRO A 137 3.61 12.22 -0.15
CA PRO A 137 4.10 13.42 0.56
C PRO A 137 3.52 14.76 0.08
N TYR A 138 2.49 14.74 -0.77
CA TYR A 138 1.99 15.97 -1.43
C TYR A 138 0.86 16.66 -0.67
N ALA A 139 0.17 15.93 0.21
CA ALA A 139 -0.93 16.47 1.00
C ALA A 139 -0.45 17.63 1.88
N GLY A 140 -1.19 18.75 1.85
CA GLY A 140 -0.85 19.94 2.61
C GLY A 140 0.33 20.73 2.10
N THR A 141 0.97 20.31 1.00
CA THR A 141 2.05 21.06 0.37
C THR A 141 1.55 21.75 -0.89
N ARG A 142 2.00 22.98 -1.11
CA ARG A 142 1.76 23.64 -2.37
C ARG A 142 2.72 23.08 -3.41
N PRO A 143 2.22 22.69 -4.59
CA PRO A 143 3.12 22.30 -5.67
C PRO A 143 4.05 23.45 -6.04
N SER A 144 5.31 23.14 -6.31
CA SER A 144 6.32 24.14 -6.63
C SER A 144 6.05 24.90 -7.93
N TRP A 145 5.16 24.40 -8.76
CA TRP A 145 4.76 25.05 -10.03
C TRP A 145 3.61 26.03 -9.89
N LYS A 146 3.09 26.24 -8.71
CA LYS A 146 2.07 27.24 -8.44
C LYS A 146 2.67 28.56 -8.02
#